data_0329473abb5a4b9858e06a6d6f66e4bf
#
_entry.id   0329473abb5a4b9858e06a6d6f66e4bf
#
_cell.length_a   1.000
_cell.length_b   1.000
_cell.length_c   1.000
_cell.angle_alpha   90.00
_cell.angle_beta   90.00
_cell.angle_gamma   90.00
#
_symmetry.space_group_name_H-M   'P 1'
#
loop_
_entity.id
_entity.type
_entity.pdbx_description
1 polymer ?
#
loop_
_entity_poly.entity_id
_entity_poly.type
_entity_poly.pdbx_seq_one_letter_code
_entity_poly.pdbx_strand_id
1 'polypeptide(L)'
;MKSDNLVQSNKTIENSNYISFFGYLNHDTFDNKFFPKKGWYFKSNFNYYFHSSDYTNQFDKFSIAKADMGIAFTPIKKFSLILQNEGGFKVGYSSLPYFDFVLGGYGYKETNNIRPFYGYDFLNLSGNSYVKATGTIDYEFYKKNHINFTYNASIVGDFIFNATKTWLNKPSFTGFGLGYGLDTLIGPIEIKYTWSPETHFSAFWFNLGFVF
;
A
#
# COMPACT_ATOMS: atom_id res chain seq x y z
N MET A 1 1.69 -3.84 -19.22
CA MET A 1 1.63 -5.30 -19.00
C MET A 1 0.20 -5.63 -18.58
N LYS A 2 -0.49 -6.43 -19.37
CA LYS A 2 -1.95 -6.60 -19.25
C LYS A 2 -2.33 -7.33 -17.97
N SER A 3 -3.47 -6.96 -17.38
CA SER A 3 -4.12 -7.59 -16.23
C SER A 3 -4.49 -9.08 -16.40
N ASP A 4 -4.09 -9.68 -17.50
CA ASP A 4 -4.46 -11.03 -17.88
C ASP A 4 -3.80 -12.12 -17.00
N ASN A 5 -2.80 -11.78 -16.20
CA ASN A 5 -2.07 -12.76 -15.40
C ASN A 5 -2.76 -13.17 -14.09
N LEU A 6 -3.75 -12.42 -13.62
CA LEU A 6 -4.53 -12.80 -12.43
C LEU A 6 -5.70 -13.74 -12.76
N VAL A 7 -6.13 -13.79 -14.02
CA VAL A 7 -7.31 -14.56 -14.46
C VAL A 7 -6.95 -15.85 -15.20
N GLN A 8 -5.71 -16.03 -15.66
CA GLN A 8 -5.32 -17.18 -16.49
C GLN A 8 -4.68 -18.37 -15.78
N SER A 9 -4.63 -18.42 -14.47
CA SER A 9 -4.34 -19.71 -13.86
C SER A 9 -5.65 -20.48 -13.71
N ASN A 10 -5.87 -21.50 -14.53
CA ASN A 10 -6.81 -22.60 -14.33
C ASN A 10 -6.46 -23.44 -13.07
N LYS A 11 -5.96 -22.79 -12.04
CA LYS A 11 -5.77 -23.38 -10.72
C LYS A 11 -7.06 -23.18 -9.96
N THR A 12 -7.76 -24.28 -9.72
CA THR A 12 -8.77 -24.40 -8.66
C THR A 12 -8.34 -23.58 -7.45
N ILE A 13 -9.28 -22.78 -6.93
CA ILE A 13 -9.09 -22.09 -5.64
C ILE A 13 -8.76 -23.18 -4.63
N GLU A 14 -7.50 -23.24 -4.22
CA GLU A 14 -7.05 -24.21 -3.23
C GLU A 14 -7.69 -23.84 -1.90
N ASN A 15 -8.42 -24.77 -1.30
CA ASN A 15 -9.03 -24.63 0.02
C ASN A 15 -8.03 -25.08 1.08
N SER A 16 -6.88 -24.40 1.15
CA SER A 16 -5.78 -24.75 2.05
C SER A 16 -5.88 -24.01 3.37
N ASN A 17 -5.70 -24.73 4.47
CA ASN A 17 -5.53 -24.15 5.78
C ASN A 17 -4.04 -24.02 6.10
N TYR A 18 -3.61 -22.83 6.52
CA TYR A 18 -2.22 -22.54 6.88
C TYR A 18 -2.08 -22.34 8.37
N ILE A 19 -0.99 -22.86 8.93
CA ILE A 19 -0.57 -22.56 10.29
C ILE A 19 0.62 -21.62 10.21
N SER A 20 0.50 -20.47 10.90
CA SER A 20 1.55 -19.46 10.94
C SER A 20 1.81 -18.97 12.36
N PHE A 21 3.04 -18.57 12.61
CA PHE A 21 3.43 -17.75 13.75
C PHE A 21 3.50 -16.29 13.29
N PHE A 22 2.93 -15.37 14.06
CA PHE A 22 2.91 -13.96 13.69
C PHE A 22 3.33 -13.06 14.84
N GLY A 23 3.89 -11.90 14.48
CA GLY A 23 4.18 -10.80 15.39
C GLY A 23 3.84 -9.47 14.73
N TYR A 24 3.41 -8.50 15.52
CA TYR A 24 3.16 -7.15 15.04
C TYR A 24 3.61 -6.11 16.05
N LEU A 25 4.04 -4.96 15.51
CA LEU A 25 4.28 -3.74 16.28
C LEU A 25 3.41 -2.65 15.67
N ASN A 26 2.81 -1.84 16.52
CA ASN A 26 2.01 -0.70 16.11
C ASN A 26 2.22 0.46 17.09
N HIS A 27 2.71 1.56 16.57
CA HIS A 27 2.86 2.83 17.28
C HIS A 27 2.32 3.95 16.39
N ASP A 28 1.41 4.77 16.91
CA ASP A 28 0.79 5.84 16.14
C ASP A 28 0.53 7.05 17.06
N THR A 29 1.08 8.20 16.69
CA THR A 29 0.94 9.48 17.39
C THR A 29 0.33 10.56 16.52
N PHE A 30 -0.24 10.22 15.36
CA PHE A 30 -0.92 11.21 14.53
C PHE A 30 -2.09 11.84 15.28
N ASP A 31 -2.17 13.19 15.21
CA ASP A 31 -3.24 13.96 15.84
C ASP A 31 -4.60 13.82 15.12
N ASN A 32 -4.57 13.46 13.84
CA ASN A 32 -5.75 13.14 13.03
C ASN A 32 -5.42 11.96 12.12
N LYS A 33 -6.35 11.02 12.00
CA LYS A 33 -6.16 9.81 11.21
C LYS A 33 -6.12 10.08 9.70
N PHE A 34 -6.87 11.08 9.22
CA PHE A 34 -7.08 11.32 7.79
C PHE A 34 -6.32 12.53 7.26
N PHE A 35 -6.24 13.59 8.06
CA PHE A 35 -5.56 14.83 7.74
C PHE A 35 -4.56 15.18 8.86
N PRO A 36 -3.52 14.36 9.06
CA PRO A 36 -2.59 14.56 10.16
C PRO A 36 -1.76 15.84 9.94
N LYS A 37 -1.63 16.62 11.03
CA LYS A 37 -0.85 17.86 11.05
C LYS A 37 0.48 17.69 11.79
N LYS A 38 0.55 16.67 12.66
CA LYS A 38 1.75 16.35 13.44
C LYS A 38 1.73 14.90 13.90
N GLY A 39 2.91 14.41 14.24
CA GLY A 39 3.10 13.08 14.78
C GLY A 39 3.83 12.16 13.81
N TRP A 40 3.99 10.94 14.22
CA TRP A 40 4.59 9.88 13.42
C TRP A 40 3.97 8.54 13.77
N TYR A 41 4.08 7.59 12.87
CA TYR A 41 3.70 6.22 13.14
C TYR A 41 4.74 5.24 12.61
N PHE A 42 4.76 4.07 13.24
CA PHE A 42 5.48 2.90 12.77
C PHE A 42 4.61 1.67 12.99
N LYS A 43 4.43 0.90 11.93
CA LYS A 43 3.71 -0.37 11.95
C LYS A 43 4.58 -1.43 11.32
N SER A 44 4.65 -2.60 11.92
CA SER A 44 5.29 -3.75 11.29
C SER A 44 4.51 -5.02 11.57
N ASN A 45 4.60 -5.94 10.64
CA ASN A 45 3.97 -7.24 10.73
C ASN A 45 4.93 -8.29 10.15
N PHE A 46 5.06 -9.39 10.88
CA PHE A 46 5.83 -10.55 10.46
C PHE A 46 4.96 -11.80 10.60
N ASN A 47 4.90 -12.62 9.55
CA ASN A 47 4.21 -13.90 9.55
C ASN A 47 5.16 -14.98 9.03
N TYR A 48 5.29 -16.08 9.76
CA TYR A 48 6.02 -17.26 9.35
C TYR A 48 5.06 -18.42 9.16
N TYR A 49 4.92 -18.89 7.93
CA TYR A 49 4.06 -19.99 7.55
C TYR A 49 4.89 -21.28 7.53
N PHE A 50 4.51 -22.26 8.32
CA PHE A 50 5.30 -23.47 8.50
C PHE A 50 4.54 -24.77 8.20
N HIS A 51 3.21 -24.70 7.99
CA HIS A 51 2.38 -25.85 7.65
C HIS A 51 1.21 -25.44 6.77
N SER A 52 0.83 -26.34 5.85
CA SER A 52 -0.40 -26.27 5.05
C SER A 52 -1.09 -27.62 5.01
N SER A 53 -2.43 -27.63 5.08
CA SER A 53 -3.22 -28.87 5.09
C SER A 53 -3.15 -29.64 3.77
N ASP A 54 -2.94 -28.94 2.65
CA ASP A 54 -2.98 -29.54 1.31
C ASP A 54 -1.60 -29.99 0.81
N TYR A 55 -0.54 -29.61 1.54
CA TYR A 55 0.86 -29.92 1.20
C TYR A 55 1.52 -30.74 2.31
N THR A 56 1.07 -31.99 2.50
CA THR A 56 1.52 -32.80 3.64
C THR A 56 3.03 -33.11 3.67
N ASN A 57 3.71 -33.12 2.49
CA ASN A 57 5.13 -33.43 2.41
C ASN A 57 5.97 -32.50 1.52
N GLN A 58 5.36 -31.46 0.92
CA GLN A 58 6.02 -30.56 -0.05
C GLN A 58 5.75 -29.07 0.20
N PHE A 59 5.31 -28.72 1.42
CA PHE A 59 5.10 -27.32 1.77
C PHE A 59 6.43 -26.62 2.08
N ASP A 60 6.84 -25.73 1.19
CA ASP A 60 7.98 -24.88 1.43
C ASP A 60 7.60 -23.76 2.40
N LYS A 61 8.28 -23.76 3.55
CA LYS A 61 8.08 -22.77 4.59
C LYS A 61 8.52 -21.39 4.09
N PHE A 62 7.75 -20.35 4.39
CA PHE A 62 8.07 -18.99 3.98
C PHE A 62 7.65 -17.97 5.04
N SER A 63 8.21 -16.78 4.92
CA SER A 63 7.87 -15.65 5.77
C SER A 63 7.40 -14.46 4.94
N ILE A 64 6.53 -13.66 5.52
CA ILE A 64 6.13 -12.36 4.99
C ILE A 64 6.45 -11.32 6.05
N ALA A 65 7.27 -10.35 5.70
CA ALA A 65 7.57 -9.20 6.54
C ALA A 65 7.05 -7.92 5.86
N LYS A 66 6.44 -7.05 6.66
CA LYS A 66 5.92 -5.74 6.24
C LYS A 66 6.31 -4.68 7.25
N ALA A 67 6.67 -3.50 6.76
CA ALA A 67 6.86 -2.32 7.59
C ALA A 67 6.25 -1.11 6.90
N ASP A 68 5.67 -0.23 7.69
CA ASP A 68 5.04 1.02 7.26
C ASP A 68 5.35 2.10 8.30
N MET A 69 5.85 3.23 7.85
CA MET A 69 6.19 4.36 8.70
C MET A 69 5.77 5.67 8.04
N GLY A 70 5.39 6.62 8.87
CA GLY A 70 5.06 7.96 8.38
C GLY A 70 5.28 9.04 9.41
N ILE A 71 5.46 10.24 8.91
CA ILE A 71 5.58 11.46 9.70
C ILE A 71 4.74 12.56 9.08
N ALA A 72 4.08 13.34 9.93
CA ALA A 72 3.36 14.54 9.55
C ALA A 72 3.86 15.74 10.35
N PHE A 73 4.00 16.86 9.69
CA PHE A 73 4.33 18.14 10.31
C PHE A 73 3.78 19.30 9.50
N THR A 74 3.54 20.43 10.18
CA THR A 74 2.94 21.64 9.62
C THR A 74 3.98 22.77 9.64
N PRO A 75 4.83 22.89 8.59
CA PRO A 75 5.91 23.86 8.55
C PRO A 75 5.38 25.30 8.44
N ILE A 76 4.23 25.48 7.83
CA ILE A 76 3.57 26.76 7.65
C ILE A 76 2.09 26.58 8.01
N LYS A 77 1.51 27.55 8.69
CA LYS A 77 0.08 27.52 9.09
C LYS A 77 -0.81 27.10 7.94
N LYS A 78 -1.66 26.08 8.19
CA LYS A 78 -2.58 25.44 7.23
C LYS A 78 -1.95 24.52 6.18
N PHE A 79 -0.62 24.44 6.07
CA PHE A 79 0.08 23.56 5.15
C PHE A 79 0.74 22.43 5.95
N SER A 80 0.29 21.22 5.75
CA SER A 80 0.87 20.02 6.34
C SER A 80 1.61 19.21 5.28
N LEU A 81 2.76 18.67 5.63
CA LEU A 81 3.50 17.73 4.83
C LEU A 81 3.45 16.36 5.52
N ILE A 82 3.04 15.37 4.76
CA ILE A 82 2.91 13.98 5.22
C ILE A 82 3.82 13.13 4.34
N LEU A 83 4.79 12.47 4.96
CA LEU A 83 5.73 11.56 4.29
C LEU A 83 5.52 10.16 4.84
N GLN A 84 5.36 9.19 3.94
CA GLN A 84 5.11 7.80 4.29
C GLN A 84 6.02 6.89 3.45
N ASN A 85 6.54 5.85 4.09
CA ASN A 85 7.30 4.81 3.42
C ASN A 85 6.78 3.46 3.89
N GLU A 86 6.51 2.59 2.96
CA GLU A 86 6.10 1.23 3.25
C GLU A 86 6.84 0.24 2.38
N GLY A 87 6.99 -0.96 2.89
CA GLY A 87 7.61 -2.04 2.16
C GLY A 87 7.18 -3.39 2.69
N GLY A 88 7.27 -4.37 1.83
CA GLY A 88 6.99 -5.75 2.16
C GLY A 88 7.80 -6.69 1.29
N PHE A 89 8.13 -7.83 1.87
CA PHE A 89 8.84 -8.87 1.15
C PHE A 89 8.49 -10.25 1.68
N LYS A 90 8.49 -11.18 0.77
CA LYS A 90 8.33 -12.60 1.03
C LYS A 90 9.73 -13.25 1.00
N VAL A 91 10.06 -14.00 2.05
CA VAL A 91 11.32 -14.75 2.17
C VAL A 91 10.99 -16.23 2.18
N GLY A 92 11.68 -16.99 1.36
CA GLY A 92 11.45 -18.42 1.16
C GLY A 92 10.81 -18.72 -0.19
N TYR A 93 10.86 -19.96 -0.57
CA TYR A 93 10.37 -20.42 -1.87
C TYR A 93 8.87 -20.76 -1.78
N SER A 94 8.03 -19.75 -1.87
CA SER A 94 6.60 -19.99 -2.05
C SER A 94 6.18 -19.55 -3.44
N SER A 95 5.82 -20.49 -4.27
CA SER A 95 5.23 -20.26 -5.59
C SER A 95 3.75 -19.84 -5.51
N LEU A 96 3.22 -19.58 -4.31
CA LEU A 96 1.81 -19.25 -4.10
C LEU A 96 1.58 -17.75 -4.35
N PRO A 97 0.95 -17.37 -5.47
CA PRO A 97 0.71 -15.97 -5.82
C PRO A 97 -0.28 -15.27 -4.87
N TYR A 98 -1.08 -16.01 -4.12
CA TYR A 98 -2.03 -15.46 -3.13
C TYR A 98 -1.36 -14.66 -2.00
N PHE A 99 -0.09 -14.89 -1.78
CA PHE A 99 0.70 -14.20 -0.77
C PHE A 99 1.56 -13.07 -1.34
N ASP A 100 1.46 -12.80 -2.64
CA ASP A 100 2.16 -11.69 -3.25
C ASP A 100 1.50 -10.35 -2.90
N PHE A 101 2.29 -9.31 -2.94
CA PHE A 101 1.80 -7.95 -2.76
C PHE A 101 1.15 -7.47 -4.04
N VAL A 102 0.05 -6.74 -3.90
CA VAL A 102 -0.68 -6.18 -5.03
C VAL A 102 -0.93 -4.70 -4.76
N LEU A 103 -0.55 -3.85 -5.71
CA LEU A 103 -0.70 -2.41 -5.61
C LEU A 103 -1.64 -1.88 -6.69
N GLY A 104 -2.37 -0.81 -6.37
CA GLY A 104 -3.23 -0.10 -7.32
C GLY A 104 -4.53 0.37 -6.70
N GLY A 105 -5.18 1.35 -7.34
CA GLY A 105 -6.42 1.95 -6.88
C GLY A 105 -6.28 2.86 -5.66
N TYR A 106 -7.42 3.37 -5.17
CA TYR A 106 -7.51 4.23 -4.00
C TYR A 106 -8.87 4.08 -3.31
N GLY A 107 -8.96 4.46 -2.02
CA GLY A 107 -10.23 4.58 -1.30
C GLY A 107 -10.76 3.26 -0.71
N TYR A 108 -9.93 2.24 -0.61
CA TYR A 108 -10.27 0.99 0.08
C TYR A 108 -9.40 0.78 1.33
N LYS A 109 -9.90 -0.06 2.23
CA LYS A 109 -9.12 -0.48 3.40
C LYS A 109 -7.96 -1.38 2.94
N GLU A 110 -6.78 -1.06 3.40
CA GLU A 110 -5.64 -1.96 3.24
C GLU A 110 -5.92 -3.32 3.88
N THR A 111 -5.93 -4.34 3.07
CA THR A 111 -6.25 -5.69 3.51
C THR A 111 -5.14 -6.65 3.09
N ASN A 112 -4.64 -7.44 4.04
CA ASN A 112 -3.57 -8.41 3.81
C ASN A 112 -2.36 -7.79 3.08
N ASN A 113 -2.17 -8.13 1.80
CA ASN A 113 -1.07 -7.69 0.96
C ASN A 113 -1.51 -6.71 -0.14
N ILE A 114 -2.75 -6.20 -0.08
CA ILE A 114 -3.26 -5.22 -1.05
C ILE A 114 -2.98 -3.80 -0.54
N ARG A 115 -2.37 -2.98 -1.39
CA ARG A 115 -1.93 -1.61 -1.05
C ARG A 115 -2.41 -0.59 -2.08
N PRO A 116 -2.95 0.56 -1.64
CA PRO A 116 -3.33 1.63 -2.56
C PRO A 116 -2.10 2.20 -3.26
N PHE A 117 -2.26 2.51 -4.55
CA PHE A 117 -1.24 3.17 -5.35
C PHE A 117 -1.91 4.06 -6.40
N TYR A 118 -1.66 5.37 -6.31
CA TYR A 118 -2.31 6.36 -7.17
C TYR A 118 -1.86 6.24 -8.62
N GLY A 119 -2.76 6.53 -9.54
CA GLY A 119 -2.48 6.53 -10.98
C GLY A 119 -2.43 5.15 -11.63
N TYR A 120 -2.85 4.12 -10.90
CA TYR A 120 -2.98 2.76 -11.41
C TYR A 120 -4.37 2.20 -11.07
N ASP A 121 -4.88 1.33 -11.93
CA ASP A 121 -6.13 0.66 -11.69
C ASP A 121 -6.04 -0.29 -10.49
N PHE A 122 -7.17 -0.70 -9.97
CA PHE A 122 -7.24 -1.61 -8.83
C PHE A 122 -6.51 -2.93 -9.14
N LEU A 123 -5.64 -3.38 -8.22
CA LEU A 123 -4.84 -4.61 -8.32
C LEU A 123 -3.95 -4.71 -9.59
N ASN A 124 -3.44 -3.61 -10.08
CA ASN A 124 -2.72 -3.58 -11.35
C ASN A 124 -1.26 -4.06 -11.27
N LEU A 125 -0.57 -3.80 -10.16
CA LEU A 125 0.83 -4.14 -9.97
C LEU A 125 0.95 -5.28 -8.98
N SER A 126 1.77 -6.29 -9.26
CA SER A 126 1.98 -7.41 -8.36
C SER A 126 3.43 -7.87 -8.29
N GLY A 127 3.81 -8.46 -7.16
CA GLY A 127 5.13 -9.04 -6.93
C GLY A 127 5.28 -9.58 -5.51
N ASN A 128 6.29 -10.41 -5.29
CA ASN A 128 6.56 -10.95 -3.96
C ASN A 128 7.26 -9.95 -3.03
N SER A 129 7.63 -8.79 -3.55
CA SER A 129 8.30 -7.73 -2.80
C SER A 129 7.92 -6.36 -3.35
N TYR A 130 7.86 -5.34 -2.47
CA TYR A 130 7.70 -3.95 -2.88
C TYR A 130 8.33 -2.99 -1.89
N VAL A 131 8.64 -1.80 -2.38
CA VAL A 131 8.95 -0.61 -1.57
C VAL A 131 8.17 0.54 -2.17
N LYS A 132 7.46 1.30 -1.35
CA LYS A 132 6.66 2.47 -1.77
C LYS A 132 7.00 3.67 -0.89
N ALA A 133 7.15 4.83 -1.50
CA ALA A 133 7.23 6.12 -0.84
C ALA A 133 6.06 7.00 -1.29
N THR A 134 5.45 7.70 -0.34
CA THR A 134 4.33 8.61 -0.59
C THR A 134 4.59 9.95 0.09
N GLY A 135 4.45 11.03 -0.64
CA GLY A 135 4.51 12.40 -0.12
C GLY A 135 3.20 13.12 -0.41
N THR A 136 2.58 13.68 0.62
CA THR A 136 1.34 14.46 0.49
C THR A 136 1.54 15.85 1.05
N ILE A 137 1.18 16.85 0.26
CA ILE A 137 1.01 18.24 0.71
C ILE A 137 -0.47 18.45 0.91
N ASP A 138 -0.88 18.83 2.12
CA ASP A 138 -2.25 19.10 2.49
C ASP A 138 -2.44 20.58 2.89
N TYR A 139 -3.41 21.24 2.30
CA TYR A 139 -3.75 22.61 2.57
C TYR A 139 -5.17 22.73 3.13
N GLU A 140 -5.30 23.04 4.41
CA GLU A 140 -6.59 23.36 5.04
C GLU A 140 -6.97 24.82 4.71
N PHE A 141 -7.57 25.08 3.54
CA PHE A 141 -7.92 26.41 3.09
C PHE A 141 -9.08 27.03 3.90
N TYR A 142 -10.03 26.21 4.35
CA TYR A 142 -11.10 26.55 5.27
C TYR A 142 -11.22 25.48 6.35
N LYS A 143 -11.84 25.81 7.50
CA LYS A 143 -11.97 24.90 8.63
C LYS A 143 -12.52 23.53 8.19
N LYS A 144 -11.74 22.46 8.41
CA LYS A 144 -12.05 21.07 8.02
C LYS A 144 -12.15 20.83 6.51
N ASN A 145 -11.78 21.78 5.66
CA ASN A 145 -11.77 21.63 4.22
C ASN A 145 -10.33 21.63 3.72
N HIS A 146 -9.98 20.59 3.01
CA HIS A 146 -8.64 20.27 2.60
C HIS A 146 -8.52 20.16 1.09
N ILE A 147 -7.44 20.67 0.53
CA ILE A 147 -6.98 20.34 -0.81
C ILE A 147 -5.62 19.68 -0.64
N ASN A 148 -5.45 18.51 -1.21
CA ASN A 148 -4.21 17.79 -1.11
C ASN A 148 -3.65 17.39 -2.48
N PHE A 149 -2.33 17.42 -2.56
CA PHE A 149 -1.57 16.87 -3.67
C PHE A 149 -0.69 15.75 -3.15
N THR A 150 -0.76 14.61 -3.79
CA THR A 150 -0.01 13.41 -3.41
C THR A 150 0.83 12.93 -4.57
N TYR A 151 2.09 12.61 -4.29
CA TYR A 151 2.98 11.86 -5.16
C TYR A 151 3.32 10.53 -4.51
N ASN A 152 3.25 9.46 -5.27
CA ASN A 152 3.76 8.17 -4.83
C ASN A 152 4.70 7.55 -5.86
N ALA A 153 5.68 6.81 -5.37
CA ALA A 153 6.65 6.08 -6.16
C ALA A 153 6.87 4.69 -5.56
N SER A 154 6.99 3.68 -6.40
CA SER A 154 7.18 2.30 -5.94
C SER A 154 8.09 1.50 -6.87
N ILE A 155 8.83 0.59 -6.26
CA ILE A 155 9.43 -0.56 -6.92
C ILE A 155 8.63 -1.77 -6.46
N VAL A 156 8.08 -2.53 -7.40
CA VAL A 156 7.36 -3.77 -7.12
C VAL A 156 7.79 -4.84 -8.10
N GLY A 157 7.93 -6.06 -7.64
CA GLY A 157 8.33 -7.19 -8.46
C GLY A 157 8.84 -8.35 -7.63
N ASP A 158 9.35 -9.37 -8.31
CA ASP A 158 9.89 -10.53 -7.65
C ASP A 158 11.36 -10.33 -7.28
N PHE A 159 11.68 -10.65 -6.02
CA PHE A 159 13.04 -10.60 -5.49
C PHE A 159 13.77 -9.27 -5.71
N ILE A 160 13.07 -8.14 -5.50
CA ILE A 160 13.65 -6.80 -5.67
C ILE A 160 14.90 -6.56 -4.79
N PHE A 161 15.01 -7.28 -3.67
CA PHE A 161 16.16 -7.21 -2.76
C PHE A 161 17.29 -8.19 -3.10
N ASN A 162 17.26 -8.84 -4.25
CA ASN A 162 18.35 -9.70 -4.68
C ASN A 162 19.62 -8.84 -4.90
N ALA A 163 20.76 -9.35 -4.43
CA ALA A 163 22.06 -8.65 -4.39
C ALA A 163 22.55 -8.13 -5.77
N THR A 164 22.02 -8.66 -6.86
CA THR A 164 22.38 -8.25 -8.23
C THR A 164 21.54 -7.09 -8.75
N LYS A 165 20.47 -6.66 -8.07
CA LYS A 165 19.60 -5.57 -8.49
C LYS A 165 19.86 -4.31 -7.68
N THR A 166 20.17 -3.24 -8.38
CA THR A 166 20.32 -1.89 -7.82
C THR A 166 18.92 -1.26 -7.59
N TRP A 167 18.19 -1.79 -6.62
CA TRP A 167 16.81 -1.39 -6.31
C TRP A 167 16.65 0.09 -5.92
N LEU A 168 17.75 0.76 -5.53
CA LEU A 168 17.77 2.19 -5.21
C LEU A 168 17.91 3.11 -6.44
N ASN A 169 18.11 2.58 -7.65
CA ASN A 169 18.49 3.43 -8.77
C ASN A 169 17.38 4.35 -9.26
N LYS A 170 16.14 3.89 -9.29
CA LYS A 170 14.93 4.70 -9.52
C LYS A 170 13.67 3.89 -9.27
N PRO A 171 12.56 4.53 -8.89
CA PRO A 171 11.27 3.86 -8.83
C PRO A 171 10.87 3.32 -10.20
N SER A 172 10.28 2.14 -10.22
CA SER A 172 9.75 1.51 -11.43
C SER A 172 8.39 2.07 -11.83
N PHE A 173 7.64 2.61 -10.86
CA PHE A 173 6.28 3.10 -11.04
C PHE A 173 6.10 4.39 -10.25
N THR A 174 5.37 5.36 -10.86
CA THR A 174 5.03 6.62 -10.21
C THR A 174 3.57 6.98 -10.43
N GLY A 175 3.00 7.73 -9.50
CA GLY A 175 1.62 8.18 -9.61
C GLY A 175 1.36 9.43 -8.80
N PHE A 176 0.33 10.15 -9.20
CA PHE A 176 -0.07 11.44 -8.65
C PHE A 176 -1.54 11.41 -8.25
N GLY A 177 -1.88 12.25 -7.28
CA GLY A 177 -3.25 12.46 -6.87
C GLY A 177 -3.50 13.91 -6.47
N LEU A 178 -4.59 14.48 -6.95
CA LEU A 178 -5.12 15.77 -6.52
C LEU A 178 -6.49 15.53 -5.89
N GLY A 179 -6.67 15.95 -4.65
CA GLY A 179 -7.88 15.67 -3.89
C GLY A 179 -8.47 16.88 -3.19
N TYR A 180 -9.78 16.82 -3.01
CA TYR A 180 -10.52 17.62 -2.03
C TYR A 180 -11.01 16.70 -0.94
N GLY A 181 -10.87 17.13 0.32
CA GLY A 181 -11.32 16.41 1.50
C GLY A 181 -12.07 17.29 2.48
N LEU A 182 -13.14 16.75 3.05
CA LEU A 182 -13.89 17.35 4.15
C LEU A 182 -13.83 16.44 5.36
N ASP A 183 -13.26 16.95 6.47
CA ASP A 183 -13.23 16.24 7.76
C ASP A 183 -14.58 16.36 8.46
N THR A 184 -15.31 15.27 8.58
CA THR A 184 -16.63 15.21 9.20
C THR A 184 -16.64 14.34 10.44
N LEU A 185 -17.70 14.44 11.24
CA LEU A 185 -17.87 13.61 12.44
C LEU A 185 -18.02 12.10 12.13
N ILE A 186 -18.50 11.79 10.93
CA ILE A 186 -18.70 10.41 10.45
C ILE A 186 -17.53 9.91 9.58
N GLY A 187 -16.38 10.60 9.61
CA GLY A 187 -15.20 10.33 8.79
C GLY A 187 -15.04 11.30 7.62
N PRO A 188 -14.00 11.16 6.83
CA PRO A 188 -13.72 12.05 5.71
C PRO A 188 -14.69 11.83 4.56
N ILE A 189 -14.99 12.91 3.85
CA ILE A 189 -15.57 12.85 2.50
C ILE A 189 -14.47 13.30 1.57
N GLU A 190 -14.05 12.45 0.65
CA GLU A 190 -12.96 12.76 -0.26
C GLU A 190 -13.35 12.51 -1.72
N ILE A 191 -12.93 13.43 -2.58
CA ILE A 191 -12.90 13.24 -4.03
C ILE A 191 -11.45 13.39 -4.45
N LYS A 192 -10.91 12.40 -5.16
CA LYS A 192 -9.52 12.42 -5.60
C LYS A 192 -9.40 12.02 -7.07
N TYR A 193 -8.76 12.86 -7.84
CA TYR A 193 -8.32 12.55 -9.19
C TYR A 193 -6.89 12.01 -9.14
N THR A 194 -6.66 10.85 -9.73
CA THR A 194 -5.34 10.20 -9.75
C THR A 194 -4.92 9.92 -11.17
N TRP A 195 -3.61 10.02 -11.44
CA TRP A 195 -3.05 9.72 -12.74
C TRP A 195 -1.60 9.22 -12.65
N SER A 196 -1.17 8.50 -13.68
CA SER A 196 0.22 8.12 -13.90
C SER A 196 0.63 8.48 -15.33
N PRO A 197 1.75 9.18 -15.52
CA PRO A 197 2.25 9.48 -16.86
C PRO A 197 2.79 8.23 -17.59
N GLU A 198 3.10 7.17 -16.85
CA GLU A 198 3.70 5.94 -17.42
C GLU A 198 2.65 5.03 -18.06
N THR A 199 1.43 5.00 -17.52
CA THR A 199 0.37 4.11 -17.99
C THR A 199 -0.72 4.84 -18.76
N HIS A 200 -0.72 6.17 -18.78
CA HIS A 200 -1.82 7.01 -19.25
C HIS A 200 -3.16 6.74 -18.54
N PHE A 201 -3.12 6.03 -17.41
CA PHE A 201 -4.30 5.78 -16.61
C PHE A 201 -4.64 7.00 -15.78
N SER A 202 -5.92 7.34 -15.73
CA SER A 202 -6.46 8.34 -14.81
C SER A 202 -7.85 7.95 -14.34
N ALA A 203 -8.16 8.26 -13.09
CA ALA A 203 -9.45 7.94 -12.50
C ALA A 203 -9.87 8.96 -11.45
N PHE A 204 -11.19 9.13 -11.29
CA PHE A 204 -11.81 9.81 -10.15
C PHE A 204 -12.22 8.78 -9.12
N TRP A 205 -11.89 9.06 -7.87
CA TRP A 205 -12.25 8.25 -6.72
C TRP A 205 -13.10 9.08 -5.77
N PHE A 206 -14.12 8.43 -5.24
CA PHE A 206 -14.96 9.00 -4.20
C PHE A 206 -14.90 8.11 -2.96
N ASN A 207 -14.61 8.71 -1.81
CA ASN A 207 -14.57 8.03 -0.52
C ASN A 207 -15.48 8.75 0.46
N LEU A 208 -16.30 8.00 1.18
CA LEU A 208 -17.26 8.52 2.16
C LEU A 208 -17.11 7.77 3.48
N GLY A 209 -16.71 8.50 4.52
CA GLY A 209 -16.68 8.00 5.88
C GLY A 209 -15.49 7.10 6.20
N PHE A 210 -15.63 6.30 7.23
CA PHE A 210 -14.58 5.37 7.66
C PHE A 210 -14.46 4.20 6.68
N VAL A 211 -13.25 3.93 6.28
CA VAL A 211 -12.92 2.68 5.58
C VAL A 211 -12.83 1.59 6.66
N PHE A 212 -13.79 0.70 6.70
CA PHE A 212 -13.88 -0.42 7.64
C PHE A 212 -13.08 -1.62 7.16
#